data_65693b4874de8eee946068ce28799888
#
_entry.id   65693b4874de8eee946068ce28799888
#
_cell.length_a   1.000
_cell.length_b   1.000
_cell.length_c   1.000
_cell.angle_alpha   90.00
_cell.angle_beta   90.00
_cell.angle_gamma   90.00
#
_symmetry.space_group_name_H-M   'P 1'
#
loop_
_entity.id
_entity.type
_entity.pdbx_description
1 polymer ?
#
loop_
_entity_poly.entity_id
_entity_poly.type
_entity_poly.pdbx_seq_one_letter_code
_entity_poly.pdbx_strand_id
1 'polypeptide(L)'
;MELRVERTTLRFRTPLRTSYGEVAARDLFSVELHGGGVVGRGEAAPLEPYDGVPAAAVAEALALYAELLRGFSADVPGHLLLDACRTAVELPEALAAVDLALWDRAGKRAGRPVAALLRDDHLDAVPVNATIGALNRAGAAAAATLAAAAGYACVKLKVGTGDDAGRVAAVRAALGPTVALRLDANGAWDVETAVRMIEALAPAGLELVEEPVHGVAAVREVRARVATRVSIDETADEPGALTAAVADAVCLKIGRCGGIGGLLSQAALVRATGADVYLASTMDGPLGIAAAVHAAAALRVDLACGLATLGHLEGVVVPEALRVVDGTIRVPEGPGLGV
;
A
#
# COMPACT_ATOMS: atom_id res chain seq x y z
N MET A 1 11.36 -27.79 -1.05
CA MET A 1 10.24 -27.02 -0.43
C MET A 1 9.00 -27.16 -1.30
N GLU A 2 7.79 -27.02 -0.78
CA GLU A 2 6.54 -27.09 -1.55
C GLU A 2 5.81 -25.75 -1.45
N LEU A 3 5.56 -25.10 -2.57
CA LEU A 3 4.72 -23.90 -2.66
C LEU A 3 3.35 -24.31 -3.19
N ARG A 4 2.32 -24.07 -2.40
CA ARG A 4 0.92 -24.22 -2.81
C ARG A 4 0.32 -22.88 -3.10
N VAL A 5 -0.49 -22.78 -4.14
CA VAL A 5 -1.09 -21.53 -4.61
C VAL A 5 -2.60 -21.74 -4.72
N GLU A 6 -3.36 -20.81 -4.15
CA GLU A 6 -4.81 -20.74 -4.30
C GLU A 6 -5.20 -19.37 -4.84
N ARG A 7 -6.04 -19.34 -5.87
CA ARG A 7 -6.61 -18.10 -6.43
C ARG A 7 -8.02 -17.92 -5.91
N THR A 8 -8.32 -16.72 -5.40
CA THR A 8 -9.66 -16.33 -4.94
C THR A 8 -10.05 -15.02 -5.60
N THR A 9 -11.24 -14.94 -6.19
CA THR A 9 -11.80 -13.68 -6.70
C THR A 9 -12.68 -13.05 -5.62
N LEU A 10 -12.34 -11.85 -5.18
CA LEU A 10 -13.09 -11.07 -4.19
C LEU A 10 -13.83 -9.93 -4.87
N ARG A 11 -15.06 -9.67 -4.45
CA ARG A 11 -15.86 -8.53 -4.90
C ARG A 11 -15.65 -7.34 -3.98
N PHE A 12 -15.76 -6.15 -4.53
CA PHE A 12 -15.84 -4.93 -3.73
C PHE A 12 -17.29 -4.69 -3.26
N ARG A 13 -17.50 -4.33 -2.00
CA ARG A 13 -18.82 -3.92 -1.46
C ARG A 13 -19.43 -2.77 -2.23
N THR A 14 -18.59 -1.88 -2.71
CA THR A 14 -18.91 -0.81 -3.64
C THR A 14 -17.81 -0.80 -4.69
N PRO A 15 -18.14 -0.89 -5.98
CA PRO A 15 -17.14 -0.84 -7.03
C PRO A 15 -16.24 0.38 -6.90
N LEU A 16 -14.94 0.17 -7.08
CA LEU A 16 -13.96 1.25 -7.04
C LEU A 16 -14.06 2.05 -8.32
N ARG A 17 -14.33 3.34 -8.21
CA ARG A 17 -14.24 4.28 -9.32
C ARG A 17 -12.87 4.94 -9.30
N THR A 18 -12.10 4.66 -10.33
CA THR A 18 -10.75 5.16 -10.52
C THR A 18 -10.66 5.95 -11.83
N SER A 19 -9.54 6.63 -12.06
CA SER A 19 -9.23 7.24 -13.36
C SER A 19 -9.15 6.20 -14.50
N TYR A 20 -8.92 4.92 -14.16
CA TYR A 20 -8.81 3.80 -15.10
C TYR A 20 -10.15 3.09 -15.38
N GLY A 21 -11.25 3.51 -14.74
CA GLY A 21 -12.57 2.90 -14.87
C GLY A 21 -13.14 2.38 -13.56
N GLU A 22 -14.17 1.53 -13.66
CA GLU A 22 -14.85 0.93 -12.51
C GLU A 22 -14.34 -0.51 -12.31
N VAL A 23 -13.86 -0.82 -11.12
CA VAL A 23 -13.36 -2.14 -10.73
C VAL A 23 -14.32 -2.73 -9.70
N ALA A 24 -15.04 -3.82 -10.07
CA ALA A 24 -16.03 -4.47 -9.23
C ALA A 24 -15.48 -5.66 -8.43
N ALA A 25 -14.38 -6.25 -8.87
CA ALA A 25 -13.75 -7.41 -8.24
C ALA A 25 -12.25 -7.41 -8.49
N ARG A 26 -11.53 -8.23 -7.73
CA ARG A 26 -10.10 -8.48 -7.90
C ARG A 26 -9.74 -9.92 -7.61
N ASP A 27 -8.62 -10.39 -8.14
CA ASP A 27 -8.04 -11.67 -7.81
C ASP A 27 -6.97 -11.52 -6.72
N LEU A 28 -6.97 -12.45 -5.77
CA LEU A 28 -5.90 -12.67 -4.82
C LEU A 28 -5.31 -14.07 -5.01
N PHE A 29 -4.01 -14.19 -4.86
CA PHE A 29 -3.30 -15.46 -4.83
C PHE A 29 -2.71 -15.65 -3.43
N SER A 30 -3.33 -16.53 -2.64
CA SER A 30 -2.76 -16.96 -1.37
C SER A 30 -1.73 -18.05 -1.63
N VAL A 31 -0.59 -17.98 -0.97
CA VAL A 31 0.45 -19.01 -1.06
C VAL A 31 0.77 -19.59 0.30
N GLU A 32 1.05 -20.90 0.32
CA GLU A 32 1.61 -21.62 1.47
C GLU A 32 2.95 -22.24 1.09
N LEU A 33 4.00 -21.84 1.78
CA LEU A 33 5.35 -22.38 1.60
C LEU A 33 5.65 -23.40 2.71
N HIS A 34 5.59 -24.68 2.35
CA HIS A 34 5.83 -25.80 3.24
C HIS A 34 7.29 -26.22 3.24
N GLY A 35 7.90 -26.37 4.44
CA GLY A 35 9.28 -26.88 4.56
C GLY A 35 9.77 -26.93 6.01
N GLY A 36 10.42 -28.03 6.40
CA GLY A 36 10.97 -28.18 7.74
C GLY A 36 9.93 -28.17 8.87
N GLY A 37 8.71 -28.67 8.60
CA GLY A 37 7.63 -28.72 9.59
C GLY A 37 6.94 -27.38 9.88
N VAL A 38 7.30 -26.32 9.16
CA VAL A 38 6.68 -24.99 9.31
C VAL A 38 6.11 -24.53 7.98
N VAL A 39 4.90 -23.92 8.01
CA VAL A 39 4.21 -23.36 6.87
C VAL A 39 4.25 -21.83 6.96
N GLY A 40 4.87 -21.20 5.98
CA GLY A 40 4.79 -19.75 5.79
C GLY A 40 3.68 -19.40 4.81
N ARG A 41 2.95 -18.32 5.09
CA ARG A 41 1.85 -17.82 4.24
C ARG A 41 2.19 -16.48 3.64
N GLY A 42 1.76 -16.27 2.40
CA GLY A 42 1.93 -15.02 1.69
C GLY A 42 0.78 -14.77 0.73
N GLU A 43 0.82 -13.62 0.05
CA GLU A 43 -0.25 -13.19 -0.83
C GLU A 43 0.31 -12.35 -1.98
N ALA A 44 -0.20 -12.59 -3.18
CA ALA A 44 -0.07 -11.67 -4.32
C ALA A 44 -1.43 -11.07 -4.64
N ALA A 45 -1.43 -9.77 -4.90
CA ALA A 45 -2.64 -8.99 -5.07
C ALA A 45 -2.56 -8.08 -6.32
N PRO A 46 -2.43 -8.63 -7.56
CA PRO A 46 -2.37 -7.82 -8.77
C PRO A 46 -3.69 -7.07 -8.98
N LEU A 47 -3.61 -5.86 -9.47
CA LEU A 47 -4.77 -5.04 -9.83
C LEU A 47 -4.53 -4.40 -11.21
N GLU A 48 -4.69 -5.21 -12.27
CA GLU A 48 -4.31 -4.88 -13.65
C GLU A 48 -4.71 -3.47 -14.11
N PRO A 49 -5.91 -2.92 -13.80
CA PRO A 49 -6.23 -1.55 -14.17
C PRO A 49 -5.35 -0.48 -13.51
N TYR A 50 -4.65 -0.83 -12.42
CA TYR A 50 -3.78 0.06 -11.66
C TYR A 50 -2.30 -0.21 -11.92
N ASP A 51 -1.86 -1.46 -11.80
CA ASP A 51 -0.45 -1.87 -11.87
C ASP A 51 -0.04 -2.38 -13.26
N GLY A 52 -1.01 -2.59 -14.16
CA GLY A 52 -0.75 -3.13 -15.50
C GLY A 52 -0.40 -4.63 -15.49
N VAL A 53 -0.52 -5.31 -14.34
CA VAL A 53 -0.14 -6.72 -14.18
C VAL A 53 -1.36 -7.64 -14.24
N PRO A 54 -1.50 -8.43 -15.32
CA PRO A 54 -2.59 -9.40 -15.43
C PRO A 54 -2.49 -10.49 -14.36
N ALA A 55 -3.62 -10.86 -13.77
CA ALA A 55 -3.69 -11.98 -12.83
C ALA A 55 -3.16 -13.30 -13.43
N ALA A 56 -3.29 -13.49 -14.75
CA ALA A 56 -2.73 -14.64 -15.46
C ALA A 56 -1.20 -14.69 -15.39
N ALA A 57 -0.52 -13.54 -15.56
CA ALA A 57 0.94 -13.47 -15.47
C ALA A 57 1.44 -13.84 -14.05
N VAL A 58 0.72 -13.39 -13.00
CA VAL A 58 1.05 -13.77 -11.62
C VAL A 58 0.84 -15.27 -11.40
N ALA A 59 -0.25 -15.85 -11.93
CA ALA A 59 -0.50 -17.29 -11.82
C ALA A 59 0.61 -18.12 -12.48
N GLU A 60 1.06 -17.72 -13.68
CA GLU A 60 2.13 -18.37 -14.41
C GLU A 60 3.47 -18.27 -13.66
N ALA A 61 3.82 -17.09 -13.15
CA ALA A 61 5.03 -16.89 -12.36
C ALA A 61 5.03 -17.74 -11.08
N LEU A 62 3.92 -17.75 -10.33
CA LEU A 62 3.79 -18.57 -9.12
C LEU A 62 3.86 -20.07 -9.41
N ALA A 63 3.34 -20.55 -10.55
CA ALA A 63 3.46 -21.93 -10.97
C ALA A 63 4.94 -22.32 -11.25
N LEU A 64 5.69 -21.45 -11.93
CA LEU A 64 7.13 -21.64 -12.17
C LEU A 64 7.91 -21.63 -10.85
N TYR A 65 7.59 -20.72 -9.92
CA TYR A 65 8.24 -20.70 -8.61
C TYR A 65 7.93 -21.96 -7.79
N ALA A 66 6.70 -22.48 -7.88
CA ALA A 66 6.33 -23.72 -7.21
C ALA A 66 7.14 -24.92 -7.72
N GLU A 67 7.35 -25.00 -9.03
CA GLU A 67 8.19 -26.05 -9.63
C GLU A 67 9.65 -25.91 -9.20
N LEU A 68 10.19 -24.69 -9.32
CA LEU A 68 11.58 -24.38 -8.96
C LEU A 68 11.87 -24.70 -7.49
N LEU A 69 10.99 -24.30 -6.59
CA LEU A 69 11.20 -24.43 -5.14
C LEU A 69 11.20 -25.88 -4.66
N ARG A 70 10.61 -26.83 -5.40
CA ARG A 70 10.72 -28.29 -5.09
C ARG A 70 12.16 -28.81 -5.09
N GLY A 71 13.04 -28.17 -5.87
CA GLY A 71 14.46 -28.53 -5.93
C GLY A 71 15.29 -28.08 -4.71
N PHE A 72 14.71 -27.29 -3.78
CA PHE A 72 15.45 -26.73 -2.66
C PHE A 72 15.10 -27.40 -1.32
N SER A 73 16.13 -27.57 -0.47
CA SER A 73 16.00 -27.97 0.92
C SER A 73 15.33 -26.85 1.76
N ALA A 74 14.68 -27.23 2.87
CA ALA A 74 14.09 -26.30 3.82
C ALA A 74 15.11 -25.45 4.60
N ASP A 75 16.39 -25.82 4.54
CA ASP A 75 17.48 -25.13 5.24
C ASP A 75 18.16 -24.05 4.37
N VAL A 76 17.79 -23.95 3.11
CA VAL A 76 18.29 -22.88 2.23
C VAL A 76 17.81 -21.53 2.75
N PRO A 77 18.69 -20.53 2.89
CA PRO A 77 18.31 -19.17 3.30
C PRO A 77 17.24 -18.57 2.40
N GLY A 78 16.25 -17.88 3.01
CA GLY A 78 15.08 -17.35 2.30
C GLY A 78 15.44 -16.40 1.14
N HIS A 79 16.46 -15.56 1.31
CA HIS A 79 16.91 -14.66 0.25
C HIS A 79 17.41 -15.40 -1.00
N LEU A 80 18.08 -16.55 -0.85
CA LEU A 80 18.52 -17.36 -2.00
C LEU A 80 17.34 -18.01 -2.73
N LEU A 81 16.29 -18.41 -1.98
CA LEU A 81 15.05 -18.91 -2.58
C LEU A 81 14.34 -17.82 -3.37
N LEU A 82 14.27 -16.61 -2.83
CA LEU A 82 13.65 -15.46 -3.50
C LEU A 82 14.45 -15.03 -4.72
N ASP A 83 15.80 -15.03 -4.64
CA ASP A 83 16.67 -14.71 -5.78
C ASP A 83 16.57 -15.75 -6.90
N ALA A 84 16.40 -17.03 -6.57
CA ALA A 84 16.13 -18.06 -7.56
C ALA A 84 14.79 -17.84 -8.28
N CYS A 85 13.73 -17.47 -7.53
CA CYS A 85 12.44 -17.09 -8.12
C CYS A 85 12.59 -15.87 -9.02
N ARG A 86 13.27 -14.83 -8.58
CA ARG A 86 13.53 -13.59 -9.35
C ARG A 86 14.28 -13.87 -10.64
N THR A 87 15.28 -14.76 -10.59
CA THR A 87 16.06 -15.15 -11.78
C THR A 87 15.20 -15.90 -12.79
N ALA A 88 14.24 -16.70 -12.33
CA ALA A 88 13.32 -17.42 -13.22
C ALA A 88 12.31 -16.50 -13.89
N VAL A 89 11.67 -15.62 -13.12
CA VAL A 89 10.74 -14.58 -13.60
C VAL A 89 10.81 -13.39 -12.64
N GLU A 90 11.16 -12.22 -13.15
CA GLU A 90 11.12 -10.98 -12.36
C GLU A 90 9.73 -10.34 -12.48
N LEU A 91 8.82 -10.72 -11.55
CA LEU A 91 7.48 -10.18 -11.44
C LEU A 91 7.23 -9.80 -9.97
N PRO A 92 7.27 -8.49 -9.62
CA PRO A 92 7.21 -8.02 -8.24
C PRO A 92 6.02 -8.58 -7.45
N GLU A 93 4.81 -8.58 -8.02
CA GLU A 93 3.60 -9.07 -7.35
C GLU A 93 3.71 -10.56 -6.97
N ALA A 94 4.25 -11.39 -7.86
CA ALA A 94 4.46 -12.81 -7.59
C ALA A 94 5.60 -13.03 -6.59
N LEU A 95 6.69 -12.25 -6.70
CA LEU A 95 7.80 -12.27 -5.74
C LEU A 95 7.34 -11.87 -4.34
N ALA A 96 6.43 -10.88 -4.24
CA ALA A 96 5.86 -10.47 -2.97
C ALA A 96 5.21 -11.65 -2.24
N ALA A 97 4.42 -12.47 -2.93
CA ALA A 97 3.78 -13.63 -2.29
C ALA A 97 4.81 -14.59 -1.66
N VAL A 98 5.91 -14.86 -2.36
CA VAL A 98 6.98 -15.73 -1.86
C VAL A 98 7.75 -15.06 -0.72
N ASP A 99 8.08 -13.77 -0.85
CA ASP A 99 8.79 -13.00 0.20
C ASP A 99 7.99 -12.96 1.49
N LEU A 100 6.69 -12.66 1.41
CA LEU A 100 5.79 -12.67 2.56
C LEU A 100 5.76 -14.05 3.23
N ALA A 101 5.66 -15.13 2.45
CA ALA A 101 5.65 -16.49 2.96
C ALA A 101 6.98 -16.86 3.64
N LEU A 102 8.10 -16.37 3.13
CA LEU A 102 9.42 -16.57 3.73
C LEU A 102 9.55 -15.82 5.05
N TRP A 103 9.09 -14.57 5.13
CA TRP A 103 9.09 -13.80 6.38
C TRP A 103 8.14 -14.38 7.42
N ASP A 104 6.93 -14.79 7.02
CA ASP A 104 5.96 -15.46 7.91
C ASP A 104 6.56 -16.75 8.49
N ARG A 105 7.18 -17.57 7.62
CA ARG A 105 7.87 -18.79 8.05
C ARG A 105 9.04 -18.50 9.00
N ALA A 106 9.83 -17.45 8.71
CA ALA A 106 10.94 -17.07 9.59
C ALA A 106 10.46 -16.65 10.97
N GLY A 107 9.40 -15.83 11.04
CA GLY A 107 8.79 -15.42 12.30
C GLY A 107 8.22 -16.59 13.10
N LYS A 108 7.52 -17.53 12.43
CA LYS A 108 7.00 -18.74 13.07
C LYS A 108 8.11 -19.65 13.61
N ARG A 109 9.23 -19.79 12.88
CA ARG A 109 10.40 -20.54 13.38
C ARG A 109 11.07 -19.87 14.57
N ALA A 110 11.11 -18.55 14.59
CA ALA A 110 11.70 -17.78 15.68
C ALA A 110 10.75 -17.56 16.87
N GLY A 111 9.45 -17.88 16.71
CA GLY A 111 8.42 -17.57 17.72
C GLY A 111 8.19 -16.06 17.90
N ARG A 112 8.48 -15.25 16.87
CA ARG A 112 8.44 -13.77 16.92
C ARG A 112 7.61 -13.19 15.77
N PRO A 113 6.93 -12.04 15.96
CA PRO A 113 6.29 -11.32 14.87
C PRO A 113 7.32 -10.77 13.88
N VAL A 114 6.94 -10.62 12.62
CA VAL A 114 7.85 -10.12 11.56
C VAL A 114 8.43 -8.75 11.91
N ALA A 115 7.65 -7.81 12.42
CA ALA A 115 8.16 -6.50 12.81
C ALA A 115 9.35 -6.60 13.78
N ALA A 116 9.27 -7.48 14.77
CA ALA A 116 10.34 -7.72 15.74
C ALA A 116 11.58 -8.43 15.15
N LEU A 117 11.43 -9.17 14.04
CA LEU A 117 12.56 -9.71 13.28
C LEU A 117 13.27 -8.61 12.47
N LEU A 118 12.52 -7.65 12.01
CA LEU A 118 13.03 -6.53 11.20
C LEU A 118 13.71 -5.47 12.06
N ARG A 119 13.11 -5.18 13.24
CA ARG A 119 13.56 -4.10 14.12
C ARG A 119 13.06 -4.29 15.55
N ASP A 120 13.94 -4.25 16.53
CA ASP A 120 13.56 -4.45 17.95
C ASP A 120 12.70 -3.28 18.49
N ASP A 121 12.99 -2.02 18.09
CA ASP A 121 12.26 -0.80 18.49
C ASP A 121 11.21 -0.39 17.45
N HIS A 122 10.49 -1.35 16.83
CA HIS A 122 9.39 -1.07 15.92
C HIS A 122 8.23 -0.35 16.63
N LEU A 123 7.34 0.27 15.85
CA LEU A 123 6.10 0.84 16.41
C LEU A 123 5.17 -0.28 16.87
N ASP A 124 4.39 -0.04 17.93
CA ASP A 124 3.33 -0.95 18.42
C ASP A 124 2.06 -0.84 17.59
N ALA A 125 1.85 0.29 16.93
CA ALA A 125 0.71 0.55 16.06
C ALA A 125 1.11 1.49 14.90
N VAL A 126 0.45 1.32 13.76
CA VAL A 126 0.67 2.10 12.55
C VAL A 126 -0.49 3.05 12.33
N PRO A 127 -0.27 4.37 12.18
CA PRO A 127 -1.33 5.29 11.85
C PRO A 127 -1.86 5.02 10.44
N VAL A 128 -3.19 5.07 10.27
CA VAL A 128 -3.83 4.85 8.97
C VAL A 128 -4.79 5.97 8.63
N ASN A 129 -4.95 6.24 7.33
CA ASN A 129 -5.93 7.21 6.85
C ASN A 129 -7.25 6.55 6.44
N ALA A 130 -8.35 7.27 6.61
CA ALA A 130 -9.59 6.97 5.91
C ALA A 130 -9.52 7.52 4.48
N THR A 131 -10.08 6.79 3.51
CA THR A 131 -10.13 7.22 2.11
C THR A 131 -11.56 7.54 1.71
N ILE A 132 -11.78 8.75 1.17
CA ILE A 132 -13.05 9.22 0.62
C ILE A 132 -12.95 9.25 -0.89
N GLY A 133 -13.77 8.44 -1.56
CA GLY A 133 -13.82 8.31 -3.01
C GLY A 133 -14.55 9.49 -3.70
N ALA A 134 -14.93 9.27 -4.95
CA ALA A 134 -15.64 10.24 -5.80
C ALA A 134 -17.12 10.38 -5.41
N LEU A 135 -17.41 10.93 -4.24
CA LEU A 135 -18.74 11.26 -3.75
C LEU A 135 -19.10 12.71 -4.07
N ASN A 136 -20.39 13.06 -4.05
CA ASN A 136 -20.79 14.48 -4.05
C ASN A 136 -20.42 15.18 -2.73
N ARG A 137 -20.58 16.50 -2.65
CA ARG A 137 -20.22 17.30 -1.45
C ARG A 137 -20.83 16.74 -0.16
N ALA A 138 -22.13 16.44 -0.17
CA ALA A 138 -22.83 15.94 1.01
C ALA A 138 -22.33 14.57 1.45
N GLY A 139 -22.13 13.64 0.50
CA GLY A 139 -21.58 12.31 0.75
C GLY A 139 -20.14 12.38 1.26
N ALA A 140 -19.31 13.25 0.69
CA ALA A 140 -17.94 13.45 1.13
C ALA A 140 -17.86 14.02 2.56
N ALA A 141 -18.70 15.01 2.88
CA ALA A 141 -18.80 15.57 4.24
C ALA A 141 -19.29 14.52 5.26
N ALA A 142 -20.30 13.71 4.90
CA ALA A 142 -20.80 12.65 5.78
C ALA A 142 -19.72 11.57 6.03
N ALA A 143 -18.98 11.16 4.99
CA ALA A 143 -17.87 10.23 5.13
C ALA A 143 -16.75 10.81 6.00
N ALA A 144 -16.44 12.10 5.86
CA ALA A 144 -15.45 12.79 6.69
C ALA A 144 -15.88 12.83 8.17
N THR A 145 -17.16 13.12 8.44
CA THR A 145 -17.71 13.09 9.82
C THR A 145 -17.58 11.71 10.44
N LEU A 146 -17.89 10.64 9.68
CA LEU A 146 -17.75 9.26 10.16
C LEU A 146 -16.28 8.90 10.41
N ALA A 147 -15.36 9.32 9.54
CA ALA A 147 -13.94 9.09 9.74
C ALA A 147 -13.41 9.79 11.00
N ALA A 148 -13.78 11.06 11.21
CA ALA A 148 -13.41 11.80 12.42
C ALA A 148 -13.98 11.14 13.69
N ALA A 149 -15.24 10.70 13.66
CA ALA A 149 -15.89 10.00 14.78
C ALA A 149 -15.26 8.62 15.06
N ALA A 150 -14.67 7.96 14.04
CA ALA A 150 -13.91 6.71 14.17
C ALA A 150 -12.44 6.93 14.59
N GLY A 151 -12.04 8.16 14.95
CA GLY A 151 -10.72 8.48 15.48
C GLY A 151 -9.61 8.62 14.43
N TYR A 152 -9.93 8.68 13.13
CA TYR A 152 -8.89 8.91 12.12
C TYR A 152 -8.27 10.30 12.25
N ALA A 153 -6.97 10.34 12.43
CA ALA A 153 -6.19 11.58 12.45
C ALA A 153 -5.84 12.10 11.04
N CYS A 154 -6.07 11.30 9.99
CA CYS A 154 -5.83 11.66 8.59
C CYS A 154 -6.94 11.14 7.69
N VAL A 155 -7.36 11.98 6.75
CA VAL A 155 -8.33 11.63 5.69
C VAL A 155 -7.72 11.95 4.33
N LYS A 156 -7.79 10.99 3.41
CA LYS A 156 -7.42 11.14 1.99
C LYS A 156 -8.68 11.28 1.14
N LEU A 157 -8.81 12.39 0.39
CA LEU A 157 -9.92 12.67 -0.51
C LEU A 157 -9.46 12.53 -1.96
N LYS A 158 -10.15 11.70 -2.74
CA LYS A 158 -9.94 11.61 -4.19
C LYS A 158 -10.44 12.88 -4.88
N VAL A 159 -9.59 13.48 -5.73
CA VAL A 159 -9.86 14.70 -6.52
C VAL A 159 -9.63 14.46 -8.02
N GLY A 160 -9.77 15.48 -8.86
CA GLY A 160 -9.69 15.32 -10.32
C GLY A 160 -10.99 14.75 -10.92
N THR A 161 -12.09 14.76 -10.17
CA THR A 161 -13.36 14.10 -10.56
C THR A 161 -14.53 15.06 -10.73
N GLY A 162 -14.28 16.38 -10.75
CA GLY A 162 -15.31 17.41 -10.98
C GLY A 162 -15.29 18.55 -9.96
N ASP A 163 -16.28 18.64 -9.05
CA ASP A 163 -16.40 19.72 -8.07
C ASP A 163 -15.44 19.57 -6.89
N ASP A 164 -14.14 19.61 -7.16
CA ASP A 164 -13.12 19.36 -6.15
C ASP A 164 -13.12 20.46 -5.07
N ALA A 165 -13.23 21.72 -5.46
CA ALA A 165 -13.23 22.84 -4.50
C ALA A 165 -14.38 22.75 -3.49
N GLY A 166 -15.59 22.47 -3.94
CA GLY A 166 -16.75 22.29 -3.08
C GLY A 166 -16.65 21.07 -2.18
N ARG A 167 -16.09 19.98 -2.69
CA ARG A 167 -15.86 18.72 -1.92
C ARG A 167 -14.79 18.90 -0.85
N VAL A 168 -13.66 19.53 -1.19
CA VAL A 168 -12.56 19.82 -0.24
C VAL A 168 -13.05 20.75 0.86
N ALA A 169 -13.80 21.83 0.52
CA ALA A 169 -14.36 22.73 1.53
C ALA A 169 -15.35 22.01 2.46
N ALA A 170 -16.23 21.17 1.91
CA ALA A 170 -17.20 20.41 2.69
C ALA A 170 -16.53 19.38 3.63
N VAL A 171 -15.50 18.68 3.13
CA VAL A 171 -14.70 17.73 3.92
C VAL A 171 -13.94 18.46 5.02
N ARG A 172 -13.25 19.57 4.73
CA ARG A 172 -12.52 20.34 5.72
C ARG A 172 -13.46 20.89 6.81
N ALA A 173 -14.63 21.38 6.44
CA ALA A 173 -15.62 21.84 7.40
C ALA A 173 -16.11 20.70 8.34
N ALA A 174 -16.26 19.50 7.82
CA ALA A 174 -16.67 18.32 8.59
C ALA A 174 -15.57 17.78 9.52
N LEU A 175 -14.30 17.82 9.06
CA LEU A 175 -13.14 17.33 9.84
C LEU A 175 -12.68 18.30 10.93
N GLY A 176 -12.99 19.60 10.80
CA GLY A 176 -12.35 20.64 11.61
C GLY A 176 -10.86 20.82 11.26
N PRO A 177 -10.11 21.62 12.01
CA PRO A 177 -8.74 22.01 11.67
C PRO A 177 -7.65 20.98 12.05
N THR A 178 -7.96 20.04 12.93
CA THR A 178 -6.95 19.16 13.56
C THR A 178 -6.67 17.88 12.79
N VAL A 179 -7.63 17.39 11.99
CA VAL A 179 -7.48 16.19 11.18
C VAL A 179 -6.69 16.53 9.91
N ALA A 180 -5.62 15.81 9.64
CA ALA A 180 -4.83 15.96 8.41
C ALA A 180 -5.70 15.64 7.19
N LEU A 181 -5.61 16.48 6.15
CA LEU A 181 -6.31 16.29 4.90
C LEU A 181 -5.32 16.13 3.77
N ARG A 182 -5.36 14.99 3.09
CA ARG A 182 -4.63 14.70 1.88
C ARG A 182 -5.56 14.71 0.69
N LEU A 183 -5.06 15.15 -0.43
CA LEU A 183 -5.73 15.00 -1.73
C LEU A 183 -5.00 13.95 -2.55
N ASP A 184 -5.74 13.19 -3.35
CA ASP A 184 -5.17 12.22 -4.27
C ASP A 184 -5.84 12.39 -5.63
N ALA A 185 -5.05 12.84 -6.60
CA ALA A 185 -5.52 13.14 -7.95
C ALA A 185 -5.33 11.96 -8.92
N ASN A 186 -4.56 10.92 -8.55
CA ASN A 186 -4.21 9.79 -9.43
C ASN A 186 -3.79 10.25 -10.84
N GLY A 187 -2.96 11.29 -10.93
CA GLY A 187 -2.45 11.83 -12.20
C GLY A 187 -3.48 12.52 -13.09
N ALA A 188 -4.65 12.89 -12.54
CA ALA A 188 -5.77 13.43 -13.36
C ALA A 188 -5.48 14.80 -13.95
N TRP A 189 -4.45 15.52 -13.53
CA TRP A 189 -4.16 16.88 -13.99
C TRP A 189 -2.91 16.91 -14.89
N ASP A 190 -2.87 17.92 -15.77
CA ASP A 190 -1.62 18.41 -16.34
C ASP A 190 -0.90 19.36 -15.36
N VAL A 191 0.35 19.71 -15.64
CA VAL A 191 1.18 20.54 -14.75
C VAL A 191 0.52 21.88 -14.41
N GLU A 192 -0.01 22.58 -15.41
CA GLU A 192 -0.63 23.90 -15.20
C GLU A 192 -1.92 23.81 -14.39
N THR A 193 -2.71 22.78 -14.63
CA THR A 193 -3.92 22.50 -13.86
C THR A 193 -3.56 22.09 -12.44
N ALA A 194 -2.56 21.23 -12.25
CA ALA A 194 -2.12 20.79 -10.93
C ALA A 194 -1.68 21.97 -10.06
N VAL A 195 -0.81 22.84 -10.58
CA VAL A 195 -0.36 24.03 -9.86
C VAL A 195 -1.55 24.92 -9.47
N ARG A 196 -2.41 25.26 -10.42
CA ARG A 196 -3.59 26.09 -10.17
C ARG A 196 -4.53 25.48 -9.14
N MET A 197 -4.80 24.16 -9.23
CA MET A 197 -5.69 23.45 -8.30
C MET A 197 -5.09 23.35 -6.90
N ILE A 198 -3.81 23.01 -6.79
CA ILE A 198 -3.13 22.91 -5.49
C ILE A 198 -3.15 24.27 -4.79
N GLU A 199 -2.82 25.36 -5.48
CA GLU A 199 -2.85 26.70 -4.91
C GLU A 199 -4.26 27.12 -4.49
N ALA A 200 -5.29 26.83 -5.31
CA ALA A 200 -6.67 27.13 -4.99
C ALA A 200 -7.20 26.33 -3.79
N LEU A 201 -6.72 25.11 -3.57
CA LEU A 201 -7.16 24.22 -2.50
C LEU A 201 -6.28 24.32 -1.23
N ALA A 202 -5.08 24.91 -1.31
CA ALA A 202 -4.16 25.08 -0.19
C ALA A 202 -4.78 25.74 1.05
N PRO A 203 -5.70 26.72 0.96
CA PRO A 203 -6.37 27.32 2.12
C PRO A 203 -7.15 26.32 2.98
N ALA A 204 -7.47 25.12 2.47
CA ALA A 204 -8.06 24.04 3.25
C ALA A 204 -7.07 23.41 4.26
N GLY A 205 -5.79 23.80 4.28
CA GLY A 205 -4.79 23.26 5.20
C GLY A 205 -4.40 21.82 4.84
N LEU A 206 -3.94 21.62 3.62
CA LEU A 206 -3.55 20.30 3.10
C LEU A 206 -2.24 19.81 3.74
N GLU A 207 -2.18 18.54 4.13
CA GLU A 207 -0.95 17.88 4.54
C GLU A 207 -0.05 17.60 3.34
N LEU A 208 -0.62 17.03 2.28
CA LEU A 208 0.04 16.79 1.00
C LEU A 208 -0.98 16.55 -0.13
N VAL A 209 -0.50 16.62 -1.37
CA VAL A 209 -1.23 16.19 -2.58
C VAL A 209 -0.49 15.02 -3.23
N GLU A 210 -1.17 13.88 -3.32
CA GLU A 210 -0.65 12.64 -3.89
C GLU A 210 -0.92 12.59 -5.37
N GLU A 211 0.10 12.22 -6.16
CA GLU A 211 0.07 11.99 -7.61
C GLU A 211 -0.74 13.07 -8.36
N PRO A 212 -0.36 14.35 -8.27
CA PRO A 212 -1.11 15.40 -8.96
C PRO A 212 -1.05 15.26 -10.48
N VAL A 213 0.06 14.79 -10.98
CA VAL A 213 0.38 14.51 -12.38
C VAL A 213 1.18 13.21 -12.46
N HIS A 214 1.18 12.54 -13.60
CA HIS A 214 2.07 11.40 -13.84
C HIS A 214 3.43 11.83 -14.39
N GLY A 215 4.47 11.11 -13.99
CA GLY A 215 5.81 11.22 -14.55
C GLY A 215 6.76 12.07 -13.73
N VAL A 216 7.99 11.55 -13.57
CA VAL A 216 9.07 12.16 -12.77
C VAL A 216 9.31 13.63 -13.12
N ALA A 217 9.36 13.98 -14.41
CA ALA A 217 9.63 15.34 -14.84
C ALA A 217 8.48 16.29 -14.48
N ALA A 218 7.24 15.88 -14.72
CA ALA A 218 6.05 16.67 -14.43
C ALA A 218 5.84 16.87 -12.93
N VAL A 219 6.02 15.83 -12.11
CA VAL A 219 5.94 15.94 -10.65
C VAL A 219 6.97 16.92 -10.10
N ARG A 220 8.22 16.86 -10.57
CA ARG A 220 9.28 17.81 -10.16
C ARG A 220 8.93 19.26 -10.51
N GLU A 221 8.33 19.48 -11.68
CA GLU A 221 7.88 20.81 -12.11
C GLU A 221 6.76 21.32 -11.20
N VAL A 222 5.73 20.52 -10.92
CA VAL A 222 4.65 20.90 -9.99
C VAL A 222 5.23 21.21 -8.62
N ARG A 223 6.05 20.31 -8.05
CA ARG A 223 6.67 20.49 -6.74
C ARG A 223 7.49 21.79 -6.62
N ALA A 224 8.19 22.18 -7.68
CA ALA A 224 8.98 23.41 -7.69
C ALA A 224 8.14 24.69 -7.67
N ARG A 225 6.85 24.59 -8.02
CA ARG A 225 5.95 25.74 -8.19
C ARG A 225 4.90 25.88 -7.08
N VAL A 226 4.75 24.88 -6.20
CA VAL A 226 3.75 24.90 -5.12
C VAL A 226 4.41 24.84 -3.74
N ALA A 227 3.75 25.43 -2.73
CA ALA A 227 4.21 25.35 -1.33
C ALA A 227 3.67 24.11 -0.60
N THR A 228 2.55 23.55 -1.07
CA THR A 228 1.97 22.33 -0.52
C THR A 228 2.86 21.14 -0.87
N ARG A 229 3.10 20.25 0.10
CA ARG A 229 3.88 19.03 -0.12
C ARG A 229 3.26 18.16 -1.21
N VAL A 230 4.10 17.59 -2.06
CA VAL A 230 3.69 16.68 -3.14
C VAL A 230 4.21 15.29 -2.84
N SER A 231 3.38 14.27 -3.03
CA SER A 231 3.78 12.87 -2.98
C SER A 231 3.52 12.16 -4.29
N ILE A 232 4.24 11.06 -4.51
CA ILE A 232 4.07 10.16 -5.65
C ILE A 232 3.57 8.79 -5.19
N ASP A 233 2.77 8.15 -6.03
CA ASP A 233 2.27 6.79 -5.93
C ASP A 233 2.60 6.01 -7.22
N GLU A 234 1.86 6.21 -8.30
CA GLU A 234 2.07 5.52 -9.57
C GLU A 234 3.44 5.88 -10.19
N THR A 235 3.83 7.14 -10.11
CA THR A 235 5.14 7.62 -10.60
C THR A 235 6.33 6.97 -9.86
N ALA A 236 6.13 6.40 -8.67
CA ALA A 236 7.21 5.74 -7.91
C ALA A 236 7.87 4.57 -8.65
N ASP A 237 7.18 3.95 -9.61
CA ASP A 237 7.72 2.85 -10.42
C ASP A 237 8.57 3.31 -11.60
N GLU A 238 8.58 4.61 -11.91
CA GLU A 238 9.39 5.12 -13.00
C GLU A 238 10.90 5.09 -12.66
N PRO A 239 11.76 4.85 -13.67
CA PRO A 239 13.20 4.90 -13.46
C PRO A 239 13.66 6.23 -12.84
N GLY A 240 14.39 6.15 -11.73
CA GLY A 240 14.93 7.31 -11.02
C GLY A 240 13.96 7.98 -10.03
N ALA A 241 12.67 7.62 -9.99
CA ALA A 241 11.68 8.23 -9.11
C ALA A 241 12.08 8.17 -7.63
N LEU A 242 12.67 7.07 -7.20
CA LEU A 242 13.04 6.85 -5.79
C LEU A 242 14.39 7.49 -5.39
N THR A 243 15.17 7.96 -6.34
CA THR A 243 16.55 8.43 -6.08
C THR A 243 16.79 9.89 -6.46
N ALA A 244 15.89 10.51 -7.20
CA ALA A 244 16.08 11.84 -7.79
C ALA A 244 15.43 13.00 -6.99
N ALA A 245 15.03 12.78 -5.73
CA ALA A 245 14.31 13.76 -4.91
C ALA A 245 13.09 14.37 -5.62
N VAL A 246 12.27 13.51 -6.25
CA VAL A 246 11.15 13.89 -7.11
C VAL A 246 10.03 14.54 -6.32
N ALA A 247 9.74 14.03 -5.12
CA ALA A 247 8.62 14.42 -4.29
C ALA A 247 9.04 14.64 -2.84
N ASP A 248 8.14 15.18 -2.01
CA ASP A 248 8.35 15.37 -0.57
C ASP A 248 8.00 14.11 0.24
N ALA A 249 7.21 13.20 -0.36
CA ALA A 249 6.89 11.90 0.19
C ALA A 249 6.65 10.89 -0.94
N VAL A 250 6.82 9.60 -0.64
CA VAL A 250 6.58 8.50 -1.58
C VAL A 250 5.68 7.46 -0.93
N CYS A 251 4.63 7.08 -1.65
CA CYS A 251 3.74 5.99 -1.32
C CYS A 251 4.34 4.67 -1.85
N LEU A 252 4.67 3.74 -0.96
CA LEU A 252 5.16 2.42 -1.33
C LEU A 252 4.07 1.36 -1.12
N LYS A 253 4.03 0.36 -1.98
CA LYS A 253 3.07 -0.74 -1.92
C LYS A 253 3.77 -2.10 -1.89
N ILE A 254 3.35 -2.96 -0.96
CA ILE A 254 4.03 -4.23 -0.67
C ILE A 254 4.14 -5.13 -1.90
N GLY A 255 3.09 -5.22 -2.73
CA GLY A 255 3.08 -6.02 -3.96
C GLY A 255 4.06 -5.48 -5.00
N ARG A 256 3.99 -4.18 -5.30
CA ARG A 256 4.83 -3.52 -6.31
C ARG A 256 6.31 -3.49 -5.93
N CYS A 257 6.61 -3.47 -4.63
CA CYS A 257 7.99 -3.54 -4.14
C CYS A 257 8.58 -4.97 -4.17
N GLY A 258 7.80 -5.99 -4.50
CA GLY A 258 8.25 -7.37 -4.46
C GLY A 258 8.36 -7.94 -3.04
N GLY A 259 7.53 -7.46 -2.12
CA GLY A 259 7.45 -7.90 -0.73
C GLY A 259 8.15 -6.98 0.27
N ILE A 260 8.33 -7.48 1.50
CA ILE A 260 8.91 -6.72 2.63
C ILE A 260 10.35 -6.32 2.34
N GLY A 261 11.18 -7.26 1.84
CA GLY A 261 12.59 -7.00 1.56
C GLY A 261 12.79 -5.90 0.52
N GLY A 262 12.04 -5.95 -0.58
CA GLY A 262 12.07 -4.93 -1.63
C GLY A 262 11.56 -3.58 -1.12
N LEU A 263 10.48 -3.58 -0.35
CA LEU A 263 9.90 -2.35 0.23
C LEU A 263 10.89 -1.64 1.16
N LEU A 264 11.57 -2.37 2.05
CA LEU A 264 12.57 -1.78 2.94
C LEU A 264 13.75 -1.19 2.16
N SER A 265 14.18 -1.86 1.09
CA SER A 265 15.25 -1.37 0.21
C SER A 265 14.85 -0.08 -0.51
N GLN A 266 13.64 -0.05 -1.08
CA GLN A 266 13.10 1.15 -1.74
C GLN A 266 12.89 2.30 -0.74
N ALA A 267 12.37 2.02 0.46
CA ALA A 267 12.24 3.02 1.52
C ALA A 267 13.57 3.65 1.92
N ALA A 268 14.66 2.87 1.95
CA ALA A 268 15.99 3.38 2.23
C ALA A 268 16.47 4.35 1.12
N LEU A 269 16.22 4.02 -0.16
CA LEU A 269 16.55 4.91 -1.29
C LEU A 269 15.76 6.22 -1.19
N VAL A 270 14.45 6.16 -0.94
CA VAL A 270 13.61 7.36 -0.78
C VAL A 270 14.12 8.24 0.36
N ARG A 271 14.34 7.66 1.54
CA ARG A 271 14.81 8.41 2.71
C ARG A 271 16.18 9.04 2.51
N ALA A 272 17.06 8.44 1.70
CA ALA A 272 18.34 9.03 1.33
C ALA A 272 18.19 10.34 0.54
N THR A 273 17.04 10.58 -0.10
CA THR A 273 16.74 11.86 -0.79
C THR A 273 16.18 12.94 0.15
N GLY A 274 15.85 12.59 1.40
CA GLY A 274 15.18 13.46 2.37
C GLY A 274 13.65 13.42 2.27
N ALA A 275 13.08 12.59 1.40
CA ALA A 275 11.63 12.42 1.30
C ALA A 275 11.09 11.44 2.36
N ASP A 276 9.85 11.67 2.79
CA ASP A 276 9.15 10.76 3.68
C ASP A 276 8.63 9.53 2.94
N VAL A 277 8.39 8.46 3.71
CA VAL A 277 7.78 7.22 3.20
C VAL A 277 6.50 6.95 3.96
N TYR A 278 5.45 6.56 3.26
CA TYR A 278 4.27 5.94 3.82
C TYR A 278 3.82 4.79 2.90
N LEU A 279 2.99 3.90 3.45
CA LEU A 279 2.56 2.72 2.72
C LEU A 279 1.08 2.81 2.36
N ALA A 280 0.72 2.22 1.23
CA ALA A 280 -0.69 2.00 0.91
C ALA A 280 -0.90 0.60 0.34
N SER A 281 -2.12 0.15 0.40
CA SER A 281 -2.59 -1.10 -0.17
C SER A 281 -3.09 -0.87 -1.60
N THR A 282 -2.90 -1.86 -2.46
CA THR A 282 -3.67 -2.02 -3.71
C THR A 282 -4.95 -2.82 -3.46
N MET A 283 -5.62 -2.60 -2.34
CA MET A 283 -6.74 -3.43 -1.85
C MET A 283 -6.31 -4.86 -1.56
N ASP A 284 -5.14 -5.03 -0.94
CA ASP A 284 -4.59 -6.31 -0.54
C ASP A 284 -5.53 -7.05 0.41
N GLY A 285 -5.38 -8.36 0.49
CA GLY A 285 -6.04 -9.19 1.47
C GLY A 285 -5.35 -9.15 2.85
N PRO A 286 -5.78 -9.99 3.79
CA PRO A 286 -5.27 -9.94 5.16
C PRO A 286 -3.77 -10.16 5.29
N LEU A 287 -3.16 -11.02 4.47
CA LEU A 287 -1.71 -11.29 4.54
C LEU A 287 -0.89 -10.12 4.00
N GLY A 288 -1.33 -9.49 2.91
CA GLY A 288 -0.68 -8.30 2.35
C GLY A 288 -0.78 -7.11 3.30
N ILE A 289 -1.96 -6.86 3.91
CA ILE A 289 -2.13 -5.82 4.93
C ILE A 289 -1.26 -6.08 6.17
N ALA A 290 -1.23 -7.32 6.69
CA ALA A 290 -0.38 -7.66 7.82
C ALA A 290 1.10 -7.39 7.52
N ALA A 291 1.59 -7.82 6.35
CA ALA A 291 2.96 -7.59 5.92
C ALA A 291 3.29 -6.09 5.81
N ALA A 292 2.38 -5.29 5.23
CA ALA A 292 2.53 -3.85 5.13
C ALA A 292 2.54 -3.17 6.52
N VAL A 293 1.71 -3.62 7.47
CA VAL A 293 1.71 -3.13 8.85
C VAL A 293 3.04 -3.45 9.55
N HIS A 294 3.56 -4.67 9.41
CA HIS A 294 4.87 -5.03 9.97
C HIS A 294 6.01 -4.20 9.37
N ALA A 295 6.01 -3.99 8.04
CA ALA A 295 7.01 -3.18 7.36
C ALA A 295 6.93 -1.71 7.77
N ALA A 296 5.72 -1.13 7.83
CA ALA A 296 5.49 0.25 8.27
C ALA A 296 5.96 0.46 9.72
N ALA A 297 5.68 -0.49 10.61
CA ALA A 297 6.12 -0.44 12.00
C ALA A 297 7.64 -0.50 12.12
N ALA A 298 8.31 -1.39 11.37
CA ALA A 298 9.76 -1.50 11.35
C ALA A 298 10.43 -0.25 10.75
N LEU A 299 9.83 0.36 9.73
CA LEU A 299 10.26 1.64 9.16
C LEU A 299 9.98 2.82 10.08
N ARG A 300 9.12 2.65 11.12
CA ARG A 300 8.69 3.72 12.02
C ARG A 300 8.14 4.91 11.23
N VAL A 301 7.13 4.64 10.38
CA VAL A 301 6.54 5.68 9.55
C VAL A 301 5.75 6.68 10.40
N ASP A 302 5.93 7.98 10.13
CA ASP A 302 5.20 9.04 10.80
C ASP A 302 3.90 9.42 10.07
N LEU A 303 3.90 9.30 8.74
CA LEU A 303 2.74 9.59 7.91
C LEU A 303 1.71 8.46 7.98
N ALA A 304 0.43 8.82 8.06
CA ALA A 304 -0.66 7.83 8.04
C ALA A 304 -0.65 7.00 6.76
N CYS A 305 -0.80 5.68 6.90
CA CYS A 305 -0.75 4.71 5.81
C CYS A 305 -2.14 4.41 5.25
N GLY A 306 -2.25 4.17 3.94
CA GLY A 306 -3.49 3.78 3.27
C GLY A 306 -3.77 2.28 3.40
N LEU A 307 -3.80 1.72 4.64
CA LEU A 307 -3.93 0.28 4.91
C LEU A 307 -5.31 -0.13 5.45
N ALA A 308 -6.21 0.81 5.73
CA ALA A 308 -7.54 0.55 6.25
C ALA A 308 -8.52 0.09 5.14
N THR A 309 -8.15 -0.93 4.35
CA THR A 309 -8.86 -1.28 3.11
C THR A 309 -9.63 -2.60 3.15
N LEU A 310 -9.39 -3.49 4.11
CA LEU A 310 -10.04 -4.81 4.19
C LEU A 310 -11.57 -4.73 4.25
N GLY A 311 -12.12 -3.69 4.85
CA GLY A 311 -13.56 -3.48 4.94
C GLY A 311 -14.26 -3.22 3.60
N HIS A 312 -13.51 -2.92 2.53
CA HIS A 312 -14.06 -2.73 1.19
C HIS A 312 -14.32 -4.04 0.44
N LEU A 313 -13.76 -5.16 0.91
CA LEU A 313 -13.89 -6.46 0.27
C LEU A 313 -15.08 -7.25 0.85
N GLU A 314 -15.90 -7.84 -0.02
CA GLU A 314 -16.98 -8.75 0.37
C GLU A 314 -16.42 -10.10 0.82
N GLY A 315 -17.03 -10.71 1.84
CA GLY A 315 -16.66 -12.04 2.31
C GLY A 315 -15.34 -12.12 3.07
N VAL A 316 -14.56 -11.04 3.12
CA VAL A 316 -13.35 -10.98 3.93
C VAL A 316 -13.71 -10.70 5.38
N VAL A 317 -13.40 -11.64 6.27
CA VAL A 317 -13.45 -11.41 7.72
C VAL A 317 -12.16 -10.67 8.10
N VAL A 318 -12.31 -9.43 8.56
CA VAL A 318 -11.15 -8.67 9.04
C VAL A 318 -10.60 -9.34 10.29
N PRO A 319 -9.36 -9.86 10.27
CA PRO A 319 -8.73 -10.42 11.47
C PRO A 319 -8.75 -9.42 12.61
N GLU A 320 -8.95 -9.90 13.84
CA GLU A 320 -8.95 -9.03 15.04
C GLU A 320 -7.68 -8.19 15.12
N ALA A 321 -6.53 -8.80 14.82
CA ALA A 321 -5.23 -8.14 14.83
C ALA A 321 -5.08 -7.01 13.81
N LEU A 322 -5.95 -6.95 12.77
CA LEU A 322 -5.91 -5.93 11.70
C LEU A 322 -7.08 -4.94 11.78
N ARG A 323 -7.85 -4.95 12.88
CA ARG A 323 -8.91 -3.95 13.07
C ARG A 323 -8.33 -2.56 13.26
N VAL A 324 -8.97 -1.61 12.61
CA VAL A 324 -8.67 -0.19 12.84
C VAL A 324 -9.33 0.24 14.14
N VAL A 325 -8.55 0.77 15.05
CA VAL A 325 -9.02 1.34 16.32
C VAL A 325 -8.38 2.73 16.44
N ASP A 326 -9.20 3.75 16.64
CA ASP A 326 -8.78 5.15 16.78
C ASP A 326 -7.75 5.56 15.69
N GLY A 327 -8.07 5.24 14.43
CA GLY A 327 -7.24 5.59 13.27
C GLY A 327 -5.89 4.89 13.21
N THR A 328 -5.72 3.78 13.94
CA THR A 328 -4.48 2.97 13.92
C THR A 328 -4.78 1.49 13.70
N ILE A 329 -3.80 0.75 13.18
CA ILE A 329 -3.78 -0.72 13.17
C ILE A 329 -2.64 -1.15 14.11
N ARG A 330 -2.94 -1.95 15.13
CA ARG A 330 -1.90 -2.54 15.98
C ARG A 330 -1.07 -3.53 15.19
N VAL A 331 0.22 -3.58 15.50
CA VAL A 331 1.11 -4.58 14.89
C VAL A 331 0.74 -5.95 15.43
N PRO A 332 0.46 -6.96 14.57
CA PRO A 332 0.14 -8.30 15.04
C PRO A 332 1.27 -8.89 15.91
N GLU A 333 0.92 -9.38 17.09
CA GLU A 333 1.90 -9.91 18.06
C GLU A 333 2.20 -11.41 17.87
N GLY A 334 1.39 -12.12 17.10
CA GLY A 334 1.57 -13.54 16.80
C GLY A 334 2.83 -13.82 15.98
N PRO A 335 3.41 -15.04 16.08
CA PRO A 335 4.57 -15.43 15.29
C PRO A 335 4.31 -15.31 13.77
N GLY A 336 5.28 -14.81 13.03
CA GLY A 336 5.14 -14.56 11.61
C GLY A 336 4.37 -13.27 11.34
N LEU A 337 3.42 -13.33 10.39
CA LEU A 337 2.51 -12.22 10.09
C LEU A 337 1.37 -12.08 11.12
N GLY A 338 1.17 -13.05 11.99
CA GLY A 338 0.24 -12.97 13.12
C GLY A 338 -1.24 -12.96 12.77
N VAL A 339 -1.64 -13.41 11.55
CA VAL A 339 -3.02 -13.45 11.05
C VAL A 339 -3.37 -14.79 10.43
#